data_989a371236f1753568e2d2ac9c665bae
#
_entry.id   989a371236f1753568e2d2ac9c665bae
#
_cell.length_a   1.000
_cell.length_b   1.000
_cell.length_c   1.000
_cell.angle_alpha   90.00
_cell.angle_beta   90.00
_cell.angle_gamma   90.00
#
_symmetry.space_group_name_H-M   'P 1'
#
loop_
_entity.id
_entity.type
_entity.pdbx_description
1 polymer ?
#
loop_
_entity_poly.entity_id
_entity_poly.type
_entity_poly.pdbx_seq_one_letter_code
_entity_poly.pdbx_strand_id
1 'polypeptide(L)'
;MSAERIASAGMFEPEPLIENNPSLHDITNAVCAPVEQDVKKTPIGWIVSFIIALGLLGVFGGTVAYLVTMGIGVWGNNNPVGWAWDITNFVWWIGIGHAGTLISAILFLFRQKWRTSINRFAEAMTIFAVLCALQFPLLHTGRPWLAIYWLFPLPNQMSMWPNFRSPLLWDVFAVSTYATVSALFWYVGLIPDLATLRDRAKTKTRAIAYGIFAMGWRGSNRHWQHYEKAYLILAGLSTPLVLSVHSIVSFDFATSVIPGWHTTIFPPYFVAGAVFSGFGLVMTLMILARQFYGLKSLVTMRVLENMNKIMLVTGT
;
A
#
# COMPACT_ATOMS: atom_id res chain seq x y z
N MET A 1 -2.54 34.31 37.31
CA MET A 1 -1.77 33.13 36.81
C MET A 1 -0.31 33.56 36.81
N SER A 2 0.56 32.89 37.57
CA SER A 2 1.97 33.24 37.63
C SER A 2 2.69 32.87 36.32
N ALA A 3 3.70 33.67 35.96
CA ALA A 3 4.53 33.42 34.75
C ALA A 3 5.11 31.99 34.68
N GLU A 4 5.34 31.36 35.84
CA GLU A 4 5.79 29.97 35.95
C GLU A 4 4.76 28.94 35.45
N ARG A 5 3.45 29.18 35.59
CA ARG A 5 2.40 28.31 35.03
C ARG A 5 2.27 28.46 33.51
N ILE A 6 2.62 29.59 32.96
CA ILE A 6 2.62 29.83 31.50
C ILE A 6 3.85 29.18 30.88
N ALA A 7 5.00 29.20 31.56
CA ALA A 7 6.23 28.56 31.10
C ALA A 7 6.19 27.03 31.17
N SER A 8 5.50 26.46 32.17
CA SER A 8 5.39 24.98 32.31
C SER A 8 4.28 24.35 31.48
N ALA A 9 3.25 25.08 31.12
CA ALA A 9 2.08 24.56 30.40
C ALA A 9 2.27 24.51 28.86
N GLY A 10 3.28 25.16 28.31
CA GLY A 10 3.39 25.30 26.84
C GLY A 10 4.51 24.55 26.15
N MET A 11 5.53 24.08 26.86
CA MET A 11 6.74 23.58 26.18
C MET A 11 6.95 22.06 26.19
N PHE A 12 6.22 21.27 26.97
CA PHE A 12 6.53 19.85 27.16
C PHE A 12 5.34 18.89 27.22
N GLU A 13 4.10 19.34 27.18
CA GLU A 13 2.99 18.40 27.01
C GLU A 13 2.85 18.06 25.52
N PRO A 14 3.10 16.80 25.15
CA PRO A 14 2.93 16.41 23.77
C PRO A 14 1.45 16.57 23.37
N GLU A 15 1.19 17.21 22.24
CA GLU A 15 -0.16 17.35 21.69
C GLU A 15 -0.93 16.03 21.71
N PRO A 16 -2.23 16.03 22.01
CA PRO A 16 -3.02 14.81 22.07
C PRO A 16 -3.03 14.09 20.71
N LEU A 17 -3.08 12.77 20.73
CA LEU A 17 -3.22 11.98 19.51
C LEU A 17 -4.59 12.15 18.85
N ILE A 18 -5.61 12.43 19.64
CA ILE A 18 -6.97 12.71 19.21
C ILE A 18 -7.41 13.99 19.93
N GLU A 19 -7.86 14.98 19.19
CA GLU A 19 -8.33 16.25 19.75
C GLU A 19 -9.74 16.11 20.33
N ASN A 20 -10.06 16.96 21.33
CA ASN A 20 -11.39 17.09 21.94
C ASN A 20 -11.91 15.87 22.70
N ASN A 21 -11.09 14.85 22.98
CA ASN A 21 -11.50 13.63 23.71
C ASN A 21 -12.88 13.10 23.28
N PRO A 22 -13.10 12.81 21.98
CA PRO A 22 -14.40 12.34 21.49
C PRO A 22 -14.72 10.97 22.10
N SER A 23 -16.01 10.68 22.28
CA SER A 23 -16.44 9.35 22.67
C SER A 23 -16.15 8.31 21.56
N LEU A 24 -16.07 7.04 21.91
CA LEU A 24 -15.92 5.96 20.91
C LEU A 24 -17.06 5.96 19.88
N HIS A 25 -18.25 6.40 20.29
CA HIS A 25 -19.40 6.55 19.41
C HIS A 25 -19.17 7.68 18.38
N ASP A 26 -18.63 8.81 18.80
CA ASP A 26 -18.33 9.94 17.91
C ASP A 26 -17.27 9.58 16.89
N ILE A 27 -16.22 8.86 17.31
CA ILE A 27 -15.17 8.36 16.43
C ILE A 27 -15.78 7.42 15.38
N THR A 28 -16.60 6.45 15.83
CA THR A 28 -17.26 5.50 14.93
C THR A 28 -18.14 6.23 13.93
N ASN A 29 -18.92 7.21 14.36
CA ASN A 29 -19.77 8.01 13.47
C ASN A 29 -18.94 8.79 12.45
N ALA A 30 -17.87 9.44 12.86
CA ALA A 30 -17.01 10.21 11.95
C ALA A 30 -16.36 9.33 10.88
N VAL A 31 -15.88 8.14 11.26
CA VAL A 31 -15.21 7.21 10.34
C VAL A 31 -16.19 6.49 9.42
N CYS A 32 -17.39 6.13 9.91
CA CYS A 32 -18.38 5.43 9.09
C CYS A 32 -19.17 6.37 8.16
N ALA A 33 -19.27 7.67 8.47
CA ALA A 33 -20.07 8.63 7.73
C ALA A 33 -19.83 8.62 6.20
N PRO A 34 -18.59 8.59 5.68
CA PRO A 34 -18.35 8.54 4.24
C PRO A 34 -18.90 7.29 3.56
N VAL A 35 -18.87 6.14 4.26
CA VAL A 35 -19.37 4.85 3.72
C VAL A 35 -20.89 4.75 3.82
N GLU A 36 -21.49 5.38 4.82
CA GLU A 36 -22.93 5.39 5.07
C GLU A 36 -23.69 6.45 4.24
N GLN A 37 -22.95 7.33 3.55
CA GLN A 37 -23.53 8.38 2.73
C GLN A 37 -24.40 7.78 1.61
N ASP A 38 -25.56 8.43 1.37
CA ASP A 38 -26.43 8.05 0.26
C ASP A 38 -25.74 8.35 -1.08
N VAL A 39 -25.76 7.39 -2.00
CA VAL A 39 -25.19 7.53 -3.36
C VAL A 39 -25.74 8.75 -4.09
N LYS A 40 -27.01 9.12 -3.86
CA LYS A 40 -27.62 10.32 -4.44
C LYS A 40 -27.00 11.64 -3.99
N LYS A 41 -26.24 11.62 -2.90
CA LYS A 41 -25.53 12.78 -2.34
C LYS A 41 -24.04 12.81 -2.70
N THR A 42 -23.61 11.99 -3.67
CA THR A 42 -22.23 11.97 -4.11
C THR A 42 -21.84 13.34 -4.70
N PRO A 43 -20.75 13.97 -4.21
CA PRO A 43 -20.32 15.28 -4.70
C PRO A 43 -19.96 15.22 -6.18
N ILE A 44 -20.33 16.28 -6.93
CA ILE A 44 -20.04 16.34 -8.36
C ILE A 44 -18.53 16.22 -8.67
N GLY A 45 -17.67 16.77 -7.81
CA GLY A 45 -16.22 16.66 -7.92
C GLY A 45 -15.75 15.20 -7.90
N TRP A 46 -16.37 14.34 -7.10
CA TRP A 46 -16.07 12.91 -7.10
C TRP A 46 -16.45 12.25 -8.43
N ILE A 47 -17.64 12.58 -8.96
CA ILE A 47 -18.14 12.04 -10.24
C ILE A 47 -17.20 12.45 -11.39
N VAL A 48 -16.82 13.73 -11.44
CA VAL A 48 -15.88 14.24 -12.45
C VAL A 48 -14.53 13.53 -12.35
N SER A 49 -13.97 13.42 -11.15
CA SER A 49 -12.71 12.71 -10.94
C SER A 49 -12.79 11.25 -11.35
N PHE A 50 -13.91 10.58 -11.06
CA PHE A 50 -14.13 9.19 -11.46
C PHE A 50 -14.20 9.03 -12.99
N ILE A 51 -14.89 9.94 -13.70
CA ILE A 51 -14.97 9.92 -15.15
C ILE A 51 -13.58 10.15 -15.77
N ILE A 52 -12.81 11.11 -15.25
CA ILE A 52 -11.42 11.35 -15.70
C ILE A 52 -10.57 10.08 -15.48
N ALA A 53 -10.64 9.47 -14.29
CA ALA A 53 -9.90 8.26 -13.98
C ALA A 53 -10.29 7.10 -14.91
N LEU A 54 -11.59 6.95 -15.23
CA LEU A 54 -12.07 5.95 -16.17
C LEU A 54 -11.56 6.20 -17.59
N GLY A 55 -11.50 7.47 -18.02
CA GLY A 55 -10.92 7.86 -19.30
C GLY A 55 -9.42 7.52 -19.39
N LEU A 56 -8.66 7.84 -18.33
CA LEU A 56 -7.24 7.47 -18.25
C LEU A 56 -7.03 5.95 -18.24
N LEU A 57 -7.90 5.20 -17.55
CA LEU A 57 -7.88 3.74 -17.59
C LEU A 57 -8.15 3.21 -19.00
N GLY A 58 -9.04 3.87 -19.77
CA GLY A 58 -9.29 3.55 -21.17
C GLY A 58 -8.06 3.78 -22.04
N VAL A 59 -7.35 4.89 -21.85
CA VAL A 59 -6.07 5.18 -22.53
C VAL A 59 -5.03 4.12 -22.18
N PHE A 60 -4.90 3.77 -20.90
CA PHE A 60 -4.01 2.71 -20.47
C PHE A 60 -4.35 1.37 -21.14
N GLY A 61 -5.62 0.98 -21.15
CA GLY A 61 -6.07 -0.25 -21.84
C GLY A 61 -5.75 -0.24 -23.33
N GLY A 62 -5.91 0.90 -24.01
CA GLY A 62 -5.54 1.07 -25.41
C GLY A 62 -4.04 0.94 -25.66
N THR A 63 -3.21 1.53 -24.79
CA THR A 63 -1.74 1.39 -24.91
C THR A 63 -1.26 -0.04 -24.61
N VAL A 64 -1.88 -0.74 -23.66
CA VAL A 64 -1.58 -2.16 -23.41
C VAL A 64 -1.99 -3.01 -24.61
N ALA A 65 -3.15 -2.78 -25.20
CA ALA A 65 -3.58 -3.50 -26.43
C ALA A 65 -2.60 -3.25 -27.59
N TYR A 66 -2.12 -2.02 -27.75
CA TYR A 66 -1.10 -1.70 -28.73
C TYR A 66 0.23 -2.44 -28.45
N LEU A 67 0.71 -2.44 -27.20
CA LEU A 67 1.90 -3.16 -26.78
C LEU A 67 1.78 -4.67 -27.09
N VAL A 68 0.64 -5.28 -26.74
CA VAL A 68 0.40 -6.72 -26.92
C VAL A 68 0.36 -7.12 -28.41
N THR A 69 -0.18 -6.25 -29.26
CA THR A 69 -0.25 -6.51 -30.71
C THR A 69 1.08 -6.31 -31.41
N MET A 70 1.82 -5.26 -31.04
CA MET A 70 3.07 -4.87 -31.71
C MET A 70 4.31 -5.51 -31.06
N GLY A 71 4.24 -5.84 -29.78
CA GLY A 71 5.37 -6.36 -28.98
C GLY A 71 6.25 -5.25 -28.38
N ILE A 72 7.25 -5.65 -27.59
CA ILE A 72 8.12 -4.72 -26.82
C ILE A 72 8.98 -3.79 -27.68
N GLY A 73 9.07 -4.02 -28.98
CA GLY A 73 9.79 -3.13 -29.92
C GLY A 73 9.27 -1.69 -29.94
N VAL A 74 8.00 -1.48 -29.54
CA VAL A 74 7.40 -0.13 -29.45
C VAL A 74 8.05 0.74 -28.35
N TRP A 75 8.79 0.12 -27.42
CA TRP A 75 9.52 0.86 -26.36
C TRP A 75 10.82 1.49 -26.86
N GLY A 76 11.28 1.15 -28.08
CA GLY A 76 12.56 1.66 -28.60
C GLY A 76 13.78 1.08 -27.89
N ASN A 77 13.67 -0.10 -27.31
CA ASN A 77 14.75 -0.74 -26.55
C ASN A 77 15.93 -1.12 -27.43
N ASN A 78 17.13 -1.05 -26.84
CA ASN A 78 18.38 -1.49 -27.45
C ASN A 78 19.04 -2.58 -26.61
N ASN A 79 19.86 -3.41 -27.23
CA ASN A 79 20.84 -4.19 -26.48
C ASN A 79 21.82 -3.23 -25.76
N PRO A 80 22.18 -3.46 -24.49
CA PRO A 80 21.92 -4.65 -23.68
C PRO A 80 20.70 -4.58 -22.76
N VAL A 81 19.80 -3.63 -22.95
CA VAL A 81 18.62 -3.43 -22.07
C VAL A 81 17.34 -3.79 -22.79
N GLY A 82 16.69 -4.88 -22.34
CA GLY A 82 15.44 -5.37 -22.89
C GLY A 82 14.16 -4.76 -22.26
N TRP A 83 14.27 -3.78 -21.38
CA TRP A 83 13.16 -3.12 -20.68
C TRP A 83 13.36 -1.60 -20.65
N ALA A 84 12.28 -0.84 -20.47
CA ALA A 84 12.27 0.62 -20.52
C ALA A 84 11.48 1.24 -19.35
N TRP A 85 10.54 2.13 -19.64
CA TRP A 85 9.72 2.80 -18.63
C TRP A 85 8.83 1.84 -17.82
N ASP A 86 8.52 0.69 -18.34
CA ASP A 86 7.74 -0.34 -17.65
C ASP A 86 8.42 -0.79 -16.36
N ILE A 87 9.72 -1.14 -16.40
CA ILE A 87 10.46 -1.56 -15.19
C ILE A 87 10.56 -0.40 -14.19
N THR A 88 10.76 0.83 -14.66
CA THR A 88 10.81 2.01 -13.81
C THR A 88 9.49 2.23 -13.08
N ASN A 89 8.37 2.13 -13.79
CA ASN A 89 7.03 2.23 -13.18
C ASN A 89 6.74 1.06 -12.23
N PHE A 90 7.14 -0.16 -12.59
CA PHE A 90 7.01 -1.32 -11.72
C PHE A 90 7.71 -1.09 -10.38
N VAL A 91 8.99 -0.71 -10.41
CA VAL A 91 9.78 -0.43 -9.21
C VAL A 91 9.15 0.70 -8.37
N TRP A 92 8.67 1.74 -9.04
CA TRP A 92 8.00 2.86 -8.36
C TRP A 92 6.74 2.42 -7.61
N TRP A 93 5.87 1.62 -8.25
CA TRP A 93 4.65 1.10 -7.60
C TRP A 93 4.97 0.16 -6.45
N ILE A 94 5.97 -0.71 -6.61
CA ILE A 94 6.44 -1.57 -5.52
C ILE A 94 6.97 -0.73 -4.37
N GLY A 95 7.83 0.26 -4.64
CA GLY A 95 8.42 1.12 -3.61
C GLY A 95 7.37 1.87 -2.79
N ILE A 96 6.39 2.47 -3.45
CA ILE A 96 5.29 3.17 -2.76
C ILE A 96 4.46 2.21 -1.91
N GLY A 97 4.11 1.04 -2.47
CA GLY A 97 3.34 0.03 -1.74
C GLY A 97 4.04 -0.44 -0.46
N HIS A 98 5.35 -0.54 -0.48
CA HIS A 98 6.14 -1.00 0.66
C HIS A 98 5.93 -0.17 1.93
N ALA A 99 5.90 1.13 1.83
CA ALA A 99 5.77 1.99 3.00
C ALA A 99 4.43 1.78 3.70
N GLY A 100 3.35 1.54 2.98
CA GLY A 100 2.04 1.32 3.60
C GLY A 100 2.00 0.06 4.46
N THR A 101 2.53 -1.06 3.96
CA THR A 101 2.67 -2.29 4.76
C THR A 101 3.66 -2.08 5.92
N LEU A 102 4.79 -1.41 5.68
CA LEU A 102 5.79 -1.14 6.70
C LEU A 102 5.24 -0.26 7.82
N ILE A 103 4.49 0.82 7.49
CA ILE A 103 3.83 1.67 8.47
C ILE A 103 2.94 0.83 9.39
N SER A 104 2.08 0.01 8.81
CA SER A 104 1.15 -0.80 9.59
C SER A 104 1.87 -1.88 10.41
N ALA A 105 2.88 -2.54 9.84
CA ALA A 105 3.60 -3.62 10.49
C ALA A 105 4.61 -3.12 11.53
N ILE A 106 5.54 -2.25 11.14
CA ILE A 106 6.65 -1.84 12.00
C ILE A 106 6.18 -0.98 13.17
N LEU A 107 5.24 -0.06 12.93
CA LEU A 107 4.69 0.75 14.01
C LEU A 107 3.85 -0.08 14.99
N PHE A 108 3.25 -1.19 14.52
CA PHE A 108 2.57 -2.13 15.40
C PHE A 108 3.56 -2.91 16.27
N LEU A 109 4.64 -3.42 15.69
CA LEU A 109 5.69 -4.11 16.44
C LEU A 109 6.33 -3.19 17.49
N PHE A 110 6.53 -1.91 17.18
CA PHE A 110 7.01 -0.90 18.13
C PHE A 110 5.92 -0.33 19.04
N ARG A 111 4.69 -0.87 19.00
CA ARG A 111 3.55 -0.48 19.82
C ARG A 111 3.23 1.02 19.76
N GLN A 112 3.41 1.63 18.59
CA GLN A 112 3.15 3.06 18.39
C GLN A 112 1.64 3.34 18.32
N LYS A 113 1.11 4.09 19.28
CA LYS A 113 -0.33 4.37 19.39
C LYS A 113 -0.86 5.23 18.23
N TRP A 114 -0.08 6.17 17.72
CA TRP A 114 -0.48 7.06 16.63
C TRP A 114 -0.69 6.34 15.30
N ARG A 115 -0.20 5.11 15.17
CA ARG A 115 -0.43 4.24 14.02
C ARG A 115 -1.92 4.06 13.69
N THR A 116 -2.78 3.96 14.71
CA THR A 116 -4.21 3.69 14.52
C THR A 116 -4.95 4.76 13.72
N SER A 117 -4.42 5.99 13.69
CA SER A 117 -5.00 7.08 12.89
C SER A 117 -4.66 6.99 11.40
N ILE A 118 -3.63 6.22 11.01
CA ILE A 118 -3.10 6.22 9.64
C ILE A 118 -3.07 4.84 8.96
N ASN A 119 -3.07 3.76 9.72
CA ASN A 119 -2.81 2.42 9.19
C ASN A 119 -3.80 1.99 8.09
N ARG A 120 -5.06 2.36 8.20
CA ARG A 120 -6.06 2.02 7.17
C ARG A 120 -5.79 2.70 5.83
N PHE A 121 -5.36 3.96 5.86
CA PHE A 121 -4.94 4.67 4.65
C PHE A 121 -3.68 4.05 4.05
N ALA A 122 -2.71 3.72 4.89
CA ALA A 122 -1.46 3.12 4.48
C ALA A 122 -1.69 1.72 3.86
N GLU A 123 -2.47 0.88 4.50
CA GLU A 123 -2.81 -0.46 4.02
C GLU A 123 -3.60 -0.41 2.70
N ALA A 124 -4.59 0.48 2.59
CA ALA A 124 -5.37 0.65 1.36
C ALA A 124 -4.47 1.13 0.21
N MET A 125 -3.61 2.13 0.45
CA MET A 125 -2.64 2.58 -0.55
C MET A 125 -1.75 1.44 -1.04
N THR A 126 -1.26 0.59 -0.13
CA THR A 126 -0.47 -0.60 -0.48
C THR A 126 -1.21 -1.49 -1.46
N ILE A 127 -2.48 -1.82 -1.18
CA ILE A 127 -3.26 -2.72 -2.04
C ILE A 127 -3.41 -2.14 -3.46
N PHE A 128 -3.73 -0.85 -3.58
CA PHE A 128 -3.82 -0.22 -4.90
C PHE A 128 -2.47 -0.17 -5.61
N ALA A 129 -1.39 0.15 -4.91
CA ALA A 129 -0.04 0.16 -5.47
C ALA A 129 0.40 -1.23 -5.96
N VAL A 130 0.13 -2.27 -5.17
CA VAL A 130 0.45 -3.65 -5.52
C VAL A 130 -0.39 -4.13 -6.72
N LEU A 131 -1.67 -3.77 -6.81
CA LEU A 131 -2.49 -4.07 -7.98
C LEU A 131 -1.94 -3.42 -9.25
N CYS A 132 -1.42 -2.21 -9.16
CA CYS A 132 -0.71 -1.57 -10.27
C CYS A 132 0.58 -2.33 -10.61
N ALA A 133 1.37 -2.71 -9.62
CA ALA A 133 2.63 -3.43 -9.81
C ALA A 133 2.44 -4.83 -10.43
N LEU A 134 1.41 -5.58 -10.01
CA LEU A 134 1.15 -6.95 -10.48
C LEU A 134 0.89 -7.07 -11.99
N GLN A 135 0.60 -5.98 -12.68
CA GLN A 135 0.40 -5.98 -14.12
C GLN A 135 1.73 -6.07 -14.89
N PHE A 136 2.80 -5.51 -14.33
CA PHE A 136 4.07 -5.36 -15.03
C PHE A 136 4.77 -6.68 -15.38
N PRO A 137 4.80 -7.73 -14.53
CA PRO A 137 5.33 -9.03 -14.93
C PRO A 137 4.71 -9.59 -16.21
N LEU A 138 3.44 -9.28 -16.48
CA LEU A 138 2.78 -9.64 -17.73
C LEU A 138 3.15 -8.68 -18.87
N LEU A 139 3.25 -7.38 -18.59
CA LEU A 139 3.57 -6.36 -19.59
C LEU A 139 5.00 -6.45 -20.08
N HIS A 140 5.97 -6.81 -19.22
CA HIS A 140 7.38 -6.98 -19.58
C HIS A 140 7.60 -7.98 -20.70
N THR A 141 6.75 -8.99 -20.82
CA THR A 141 6.84 -9.97 -21.89
C THR A 141 6.39 -9.41 -23.25
N GLY A 142 5.68 -8.29 -23.26
CA GLY A 142 5.04 -7.69 -24.43
C GLY A 142 3.92 -8.56 -25.03
N ARG A 143 3.94 -9.85 -24.75
CA ARG A 143 2.93 -10.85 -25.18
C ARG A 143 2.55 -11.70 -23.97
N PRO A 144 1.46 -11.37 -23.25
CA PRO A 144 1.11 -11.96 -21.95
C PRO A 144 0.96 -13.49 -21.96
N TRP A 145 0.59 -14.08 -23.10
CA TRP A 145 0.51 -15.55 -23.24
C TRP A 145 1.88 -16.24 -23.10
N LEU A 146 2.98 -15.52 -23.31
CA LEU A 146 4.33 -16.04 -23.05
C LEU A 146 4.66 -16.06 -21.56
N ALA A 147 4.00 -15.21 -20.77
CA ALA A 147 4.22 -15.14 -19.32
C ALA A 147 3.86 -16.46 -18.61
N ILE A 148 2.93 -17.24 -19.13
CA ILE A 148 2.57 -18.55 -18.59
C ILE A 148 3.80 -19.46 -18.49
N TYR A 149 4.71 -19.37 -19.44
CA TYR A 149 5.95 -20.16 -19.46
C TYR A 149 7.03 -19.63 -18.49
N TRP A 150 6.88 -18.37 -18.04
CA TRP A 150 7.77 -17.73 -17.07
C TRP A 150 7.31 -17.94 -15.64
N LEU A 151 5.98 -17.90 -15.43
CA LEU A 151 5.36 -17.97 -14.11
C LEU A 151 5.44 -19.37 -13.50
N PHE A 152 5.48 -20.39 -14.33
CA PHE A 152 5.56 -21.77 -13.87
C PHE A 152 6.91 -22.37 -14.27
N PRO A 153 7.72 -22.80 -13.29
CA PRO A 153 9.02 -23.44 -13.53
C PRO A 153 8.87 -24.86 -14.09
N LEU A 154 7.83 -25.10 -14.87
CA LEU A 154 7.67 -26.31 -15.63
C LEU A 154 8.62 -26.26 -16.82
N PRO A 155 9.00 -27.42 -17.40
CA PRO A 155 9.85 -27.41 -18.58
C PRO A 155 9.23 -26.46 -19.61
N ASN A 156 9.94 -25.35 -19.87
CA ASN A 156 9.53 -24.42 -20.90
C ASN A 156 9.54 -25.13 -22.28
N GLN A 157 8.95 -24.52 -23.29
CA GLN A 157 8.90 -25.08 -24.64
C GLN A 157 10.26 -25.44 -25.23
N MET A 158 11.35 -24.91 -24.69
CA MET A 158 12.71 -25.20 -25.09
C MET A 158 13.32 -26.39 -24.35
N SER A 159 12.53 -27.08 -23.51
CA SER A 159 13.01 -28.20 -22.66
C SER A 159 14.22 -27.85 -21.78
N MET A 160 14.39 -26.55 -21.49
CA MET A 160 15.47 -26.05 -20.67
C MET A 160 14.95 -25.73 -19.26
N TRP A 161 15.81 -25.86 -18.26
CA TRP A 161 15.50 -25.43 -16.92
C TRP A 161 15.29 -23.92 -16.88
N PRO A 162 14.30 -23.42 -16.11
CA PRO A 162 14.11 -22.00 -15.91
C PRO A 162 15.42 -21.33 -15.44
N ASN A 163 15.71 -20.16 -15.96
CA ASN A 163 16.88 -19.41 -15.54
C ASN A 163 16.64 -18.72 -14.21
N PHE A 164 16.82 -19.42 -13.09
CA PHE A 164 16.70 -18.86 -11.75
C PHE A 164 17.78 -17.83 -11.38
N ARG A 165 18.71 -17.52 -12.27
CA ARG A 165 19.70 -16.45 -12.08
C ARG A 165 19.18 -15.07 -12.47
N SER A 166 18.03 -15.00 -13.15
CA SER A 166 17.45 -13.72 -13.57
C SER A 166 16.66 -13.11 -12.43
N PRO A 167 16.94 -11.86 -12.00
CA PRO A 167 16.13 -11.12 -11.03
C PRO A 167 14.68 -10.94 -11.48
N LEU A 168 14.42 -10.77 -12.77
CA LEU A 168 13.06 -10.68 -13.33
C LEU A 168 12.20 -11.90 -13.00
N LEU A 169 12.81 -13.09 -12.88
CA LEU A 169 12.08 -14.27 -12.42
C LEU A 169 11.82 -14.20 -10.91
N TRP A 170 12.78 -13.72 -10.14
CA TRP A 170 12.63 -13.54 -8.68
C TRP A 170 11.52 -12.56 -8.34
N ASP A 171 11.34 -11.51 -9.16
CA ASP A 171 10.29 -10.52 -9.00
C ASP A 171 8.90 -11.13 -9.01
N VAL A 172 8.65 -12.12 -9.87
CA VAL A 172 7.35 -12.79 -9.94
C VAL A 172 6.99 -13.42 -8.58
N PHE A 173 7.95 -14.12 -7.97
CA PHE A 173 7.75 -14.73 -6.65
C PHE A 173 7.68 -13.68 -5.55
N ALA A 174 8.57 -12.70 -5.57
CA ALA A 174 8.65 -11.64 -4.59
C ALA A 174 7.35 -10.81 -4.54
N VAL A 175 6.89 -10.35 -5.72
CA VAL A 175 5.69 -9.52 -5.83
C VAL A 175 4.42 -10.31 -5.54
N SER A 176 4.33 -11.57 -5.99
CA SER A 176 3.18 -12.43 -5.69
C SER A 176 3.07 -12.72 -4.19
N THR A 177 4.19 -13.01 -3.52
CA THR A 177 4.24 -13.20 -2.08
C THR A 177 3.87 -11.92 -1.34
N TYR A 178 4.43 -10.79 -1.78
CA TYR A 178 4.12 -9.48 -1.22
C TYR A 178 2.64 -9.12 -1.37
N ALA A 179 2.06 -9.32 -2.55
CA ALA A 179 0.64 -9.11 -2.81
C ALA A 179 -0.24 -9.96 -1.89
N THR A 180 0.08 -11.24 -1.75
CA THR A 180 -0.67 -12.17 -0.89
C THR A 180 -0.61 -11.75 0.56
N VAL A 181 0.58 -11.50 1.10
CA VAL A 181 0.75 -11.11 2.51
C VAL A 181 0.10 -9.75 2.79
N SER A 182 0.26 -8.78 1.90
CA SER A 182 -0.36 -7.46 2.04
C SER A 182 -1.89 -7.54 2.00
N ALA A 183 -2.46 -8.34 1.09
CA ALA A 183 -3.90 -8.56 1.02
C ALA A 183 -4.44 -9.23 2.29
N LEU A 184 -3.75 -10.24 2.80
CA LEU A 184 -4.12 -10.90 4.05
C LEU A 184 -4.02 -9.94 5.25
N PHE A 185 -2.95 -9.15 5.32
CA PHE A 185 -2.73 -8.19 6.39
C PHE A 185 -3.83 -7.12 6.41
N TRP A 186 -4.12 -6.53 5.25
CA TRP A 186 -5.20 -5.57 5.07
C TRP A 186 -6.56 -6.17 5.40
N TYR A 187 -6.87 -7.37 4.88
CA TYR A 187 -8.15 -8.01 5.09
C TYR A 187 -8.39 -8.38 6.55
N VAL A 188 -7.40 -8.98 7.23
CA VAL A 188 -7.49 -9.24 8.67
C VAL A 188 -7.75 -7.95 9.44
N GLY A 189 -7.08 -6.87 9.07
CA GLY A 189 -7.31 -5.55 9.64
C GLY A 189 -8.74 -5.04 9.46
N LEU A 190 -9.38 -5.32 8.32
CA LEU A 190 -10.74 -4.86 8.00
C LEU A 190 -11.86 -5.69 8.66
N ILE A 191 -11.60 -6.89 9.17
CA ILE A 191 -12.65 -7.75 9.73
C ILE A 191 -13.49 -7.04 10.81
N PRO A 192 -12.91 -6.38 11.83
CA PRO A 192 -13.69 -5.63 12.82
C PRO A 192 -14.46 -4.45 12.23
N ASP A 193 -13.85 -3.78 11.24
CA ASP A 193 -14.44 -2.61 10.59
C ASP A 193 -15.68 -3.02 9.77
N LEU A 194 -15.57 -4.13 9.01
CA LEU A 194 -16.68 -4.72 8.25
C LEU A 194 -17.81 -5.19 9.15
N ALA A 195 -17.49 -5.74 10.33
CA ALA A 195 -18.51 -6.10 11.32
C ALA A 195 -19.26 -4.86 11.84
N THR A 196 -18.54 -3.77 12.09
CA THR A 196 -19.13 -2.49 12.47
C THR A 196 -20.08 -1.97 11.39
N LEU A 197 -19.67 -2.00 10.12
CA LEU A 197 -20.51 -1.61 8.98
C LEU A 197 -21.72 -2.53 8.79
N ARG A 198 -21.57 -3.83 9.06
CA ARG A 198 -22.67 -4.80 9.07
C ARG A 198 -23.74 -4.40 10.08
N ASP A 199 -23.33 -4.11 11.32
CA ASP A 199 -24.23 -3.81 12.42
C ASP A 199 -24.93 -2.44 12.24
N ARG A 200 -24.33 -1.54 11.46
CA ARG A 200 -24.88 -0.23 11.10
C ARG A 200 -25.60 -0.19 9.75
N ALA A 201 -25.65 -1.31 9.03
CA ALA A 201 -26.17 -1.34 7.67
C ALA A 201 -27.68 -1.04 7.61
N LYS A 202 -28.07 -0.06 6.79
CA LYS A 202 -29.47 0.35 6.59
C LYS A 202 -30.30 -0.62 5.74
N THR A 203 -29.65 -1.47 4.95
CA THR A 203 -30.31 -2.42 4.05
C THR A 203 -29.85 -3.84 4.31
N LYS A 204 -30.76 -4.81 4.17
CA LYS A 204 -30.47 -6.24 4.35
C LYS A 204 -29.33 -6.72 3.43
N THR A 205 -29.30 -6.23 2.18
CA THR A 205 -28.23 -6.60 1.23
C THR A 205 -26.85 -6.16 1.71
N ARG A 206 -26.71 -4.91 2.18
CA ARG A 206 -25.44 -4.43 2.76
C ARG A 206 -25.05 -5.21 4.01
N ALA A 207 -26.02 -5.49 4.89
CA ALA A 207 -25.77 -6.28 6.11
C ALA A 207 -25.26 -7.69 5.78
N ILE A 208 -25.84 -8.35 4.78
CA ILE A 208 -25.39 -9.67 4.33
C ILE A 208 -23.97 -9.59 3.72
N ALA A 209 -23.75 -8.63 2.81
CA ALA A 209 -22.44 -8.46 2.17
C ALA A 209 -21.32 -8.22 3.19
N TYR A 210 -21.49 -7.24 4.08
CA TYR A 210 -20.51 -6.99 5.15
C TYR A 210 -20.41 -8.17 6.11
N GLY A 211 -21.51 -8.88 6.39
CA GLY A 211 -21.52 -10.05 7.25
C GLY A 211 -20.69 -11.21 6.74
N ILE A 212 -20.73 -11.47 5.43
CA ILE A 212 -19.91 -12.49 4.78
C ILE A 212 -18.42 -12.16 4.96
N PHE A 213 -18.04 -10.92 4.61
CA PHE A 213 -16.64 -10.50 4.71
C PHE A 213 -16.16 -10.26 6.15
N ALA A 214 -17.05 -10.05 7.11
CA ALA A 214 -16.70 -9.97 8.54
C ALA A 214 -16.43 -11.35 9.18
N MET A 215 -16.59 -12.46 8.43
CA MET A 215 -16.25 -13.83 8.86
C MET A 215 -16.81 -14.22 10.24
N GLY A 216 -18.03 -13.80 10.57
CA GLY A 216 -18.66 -14.10 11.85
C GLY A 216 -18.14 -13.32 13.05
N TRP A 217 -17.39 -12.24 12.81
CA TRP A 217 -16.89 -11.38 13.89
C TRP A 217 -18.02 -10.81 14.76
N ARG A 218 -17.88 -10.94 16.08
CA ARG A 218 -18.86 -10.47 17.08
C ARG A 218 -18.26 -9.63 18.18
N GLY A 219 -16.98 -9.25 18.08
CA GLY A 219 -16.30 -8.39 19.05
C GLY A 219 -16.09 -9.03 20.42
N SER A 220 -16.19 -10.37 20.56
CA SER A 220 -15.91 -11.04 21.83
C SER A 220 -14.43 -10.93 22.20
N ASN A 221 -14.13 -11.04 23.51
CA ASN A 221 -12.74 -11.02 23.99
C ASN A 221 -11.87 -12.08 23.30
N ARG A 222 -12.43 -13.27 23.04
CA ARG A 222 -11.74 -14.33 22.31
C ARG A 222 -11.42 -13.94 20.87
N HIS A 223 -12.34 -13.23 20.18
CA HIS A 223 -12.10 -12.71 18.81
C HIS A 223 -10.96 -11.69 18.81
N TRP A 224 -10.96 -10.76 19.77
CA TRP A 224 -9.90 -9.78 19.88
C TRP A 224 -8.53 -10.41 20.15
N GLN A 225 -8.45 -11.41 21.06
CA GLN A 225 -7.21 -12.12 21.32
C GLN A 225 -6.67 -12.85 20.08
N HIS A 226 -7.55 -13.50 19.31
CA HIS A 226 -7.14 -14.17 18.07
C HIS A 226 -6.71 -13.17 16.99
N TYR A 227 -7.43 -12.07 16.88
CA TYR A 227 -7.11 -10.97 15.97
C TYR A 227 -5.72 -10.38 16.25
N GLU A 228 -5.46 -10.02 17.49
CA GLU A 228 -4.17 -9.45 17.90
C GLU A 228 -3.01 -10.40 17.62
N LYS A 229 -3.18 -11.69 17.90
CA LYS A 229 -2.17 -12.72 17.60
C LYS A 229 -1.94 -12.85 16.09
N ALA A 230 -3.00 -12.99 15.31
CA ALA A 230 -2.90 -13.12 13.86
C ALA A 230 -2.25 -11.86 13.24
N TYR A 231 -2.68 -10.69 13.68
CA TYR A 231 -2.14 -9.41 13.20
C TYR A 231 -0.66 -9.23 13.58
N LEU A 232 -0.26 -9.68 14.78
CA LEU A 232 1.14 -9.67 15.22
C LEU A 232 2.03 -10.58 14.36
N ILE A 233 1.56 -11.79 14.06
CA ILE A 233 2.28 -12.74 13.20
C ILE A 233 2.45 -12.14 11.80
N LEU A 234 1.37 -11.62 11.22
CA LEU A 234 1.41 -10.99 9.91
C LEU A 234 2.32 -9.77 9.88
N ALA A 235 2.32 -8.93 10.92
CA ALA A 235 3.24 -7.80 11.03
C ALA A 235 4.71 -8.26 11.09
N GLY A 236 4.99 -9.32 11.87
CA GLY A 236 6.31 -9.92 11.97
C GLY A 236 6.81 -10.50 10.64
N LEU A 237 5.93 -11.11 9.85
CA LEU A 237 6.26 -11.63 8.51
C LEU A 237 6.38 -10.52 7.47
N SER A 238 5.53 -9.51 7.53
CA SER A 238 5.52 -8.42 6.56
C SER A 238 6.76 -7.54 6.62
N THR A 239 7.32 -7.33 7.81
CA THR A 239 8.47 -6.44 7.98
C THR A 239 9.71 -6.90 7.18
N PRO A 240 10.27 -8.12 7.37
CA PRO A 240 11.39 -8.59 6.57
C PRO A 240 11.01 -8.81 5.10
N LEU A 241 9.76 -9.21 4.82
CA LEU A 241 9.29 -9.41 3.45
C LEU A 241 9.35 -8.12 2.64
N VAL A 242 8.88 -7.01 3.18
CA VAL A 242 8.92 -5.69 2.52
C VAL A 242 10.35 -5.31 2.17
N LEU A 243 11.29 -5.46 3.11
CA LEU A 243 12.70 -5.14 2.88
C LEU A 243 13.31 -6.04 1.80
N SER A 244 13.04 -7.34 1.84
CA SER A 244 13.59 -8.32 0.88
C SER A 244 13.04 -8.13 -0.52
N VAL A 245 11.73 -7.90 -0.67
CA VAL A 245 11.10 -7.71 -1.99
C VAL A 245 11.69 -6.51 -2.73
N HIS A 246 11.85 -5.38 -2.04
CA HIS A 246 12.41 -4.20 -2.69
C HIS A 246 13.92 -4.35 -2.99
N SER A 247 14.62 -5.11 -2.17
CA SER A 247 16.00 -5.50 -2.48
C SER A 247 16.07 -6.38 -3.73
N ILE A 248 15.16 -7.35 -3.89
CA ILE A 248 15.08 -8.22 -5.08
C ILE A 248 14.83 -7.38 -6.33
N VAL A 249 13.82 -6.53 -6.33
CA VAL A 249 13.50 -5.64 -7.46
C VAL A 249 14.67 -4.72 -7.84
N SER A 250 15.48 -4.30 -6.86
CA SER A 250 16.66 -3.49 -7.15
C SER A 250 17.77 -4.26 -7.90
N PHE A 251 17.79 -5.59 -7.79
CA PHE A 251 18.75 -6.40 -8.52
C PHE A 251 18.52 -6.39 -10.04
N ASP A 252 17.34 -6.04 -10.54
CA ASP A 252 17.11 -5.81 -11.97
C ASP A 252 18.09 -4.79 -12.55
N PHE A 253 18.51 -3.84 -11.74
CA PHE A 253 19.47 -2.81 -12.08
C PHE A 253 20.91 -3.18 -11.66
N ALA A 254 21.07 -3.63 -10.42
CA ALA A 254 22.41 -3.90 -9.85
C ALA A 254 23.12 -5.09 -10.50
N THR A 255 22.40 -6.04 -11.08
CA THR A 255 22.96 -7.17 -11.83
C THR A 255 22.99 -6.95 -13.35
N SER A 256 22.46 -5.82 -13.84
CA SER A 256 22.51 -5.47 -15.25
C SER A 256 23.94 -5.21 -15.72
N VAL A 257 24.16 -5.26 -17.03
CA VAL A 257 25.50 -5.01 -17.62
C VAL A 257 25.78 -3.52 -17.83
N ILE A 258 24.89 -2.63 -17.44
CA ILE A 258 25.01 -1.20 -17.72
C ILE A 258 25.97 -0.54 -16.73
N PRO A 259 26.96 0.20 -17.23
CA PRO A 259 27.83 1.02 -16.38
C PRO A 259 27.01 2.00 -15.53
N GLY A 260 27.34 2.11 -14.26
CA GLY A 260 26.60 2.96 -13.30
C GLY A 260 25.44 2.27 -12.59
N TRP A 261 24.97 1.11 -13.08
CA TRP A 261 24.00 0.25 -12.41
C TRP A 261 24.63 -1.03 -11.87
N HIS A 262 25.50 -1.62 -12.66
CA HIS A 262 26.20 -2.86 -12.32
C HIS A 262 27.00 -2.74 -11.03
N THR A 263 26.84 -3.70 -10.13
CA THR A 263 27.55 -3.76 -8.82
C THR A 263 27.36 -2.54 -7.92
N THR A 264 26.21 -1.86 -8.02
CA THR A 264 25.88 -0.67 -7.22
C THR A 264 25.26 -1.04 -5.86
N ILE A 265 25.16 -0.03 -4.98
CA ILE A 265 24.51 -0.11 -3.67
C ILE A 265 22.95 -0.01 -3.79
N PHE A 266 22.38 -0.24 -4.95
CA PHE A 266 20.93 -0.10 -5.18
C PHE A 266 20.05 -0.88 -4.20
N PRO A 267 20.34 -2.11 -3.75
CA PRO A 267 19.45 -2.82 -2.84
C PRO A 267 19.11 -2.03 -1.57
N PRO A 268 20.05 -1.59 -0.73
CA PRO A 268 19.72 -0.78 0.44
C PRO A 268 19.21 0.64 0.09
N TYR A 269 19.72 1.23 -1.00
CA TYR A 269 19.31 2.55 -1.45
C TYR A 269 17.85 2.56 -1.89
N PHE A 270 17.40 1.57 -2.65
CA PHE A 270 16.01 1.45 -3.07
C PHE A 270 15.07 1.24 -1.89
N VAL A 271 15.48 0.46 -0.88
CA VAL A 271 14.68 0.26 0.34
C VAL A 271 14.49 1.59 1.08
N ALA A 272 15.55 2.36 1.29
CA ALA A 272 15.47 3.66 1.94
C ALA A 272 14.57 4.64 1.15
N GLY A 273 14.78 4.72 -0.16
CA GLY A 273 13.97 5.54 -1.07
C GLY A 273 12.50 5.13 -1.09
N ALA A 274 12.20 3.83 -1.04
CA ALA A 274 10.85 3.31 -0.96
C ALA A 274 10.14 3.72 0.33
N VAL A 275 10.82 3.61 1.48
CA VAL A 275 10.27 4.04 2.76
C VAL A 275 9.99 5.54 2.74
N PHE A 276 10.97 6.34 2.31
CA PHE A 276 10.84 7.79 2.22
C PHE A 276 9.67 8.22 1.33
N SER A 277 9.65 7.76 0.07
CA SER A 277 8.65 8.15 -0.93
C SER A 277 7.24 7.66 -0.56
N GLY A 278 7.15 6.46 -0.01
CA GLY A 278 5.87 5.88 0.39
C GLY A 278 5.26 6.57 1.62
N PHE A 279 6.06 6.94 2.63
CA PHE A 279 5.58 7.81 3.72
C PHE A 279 5.10 9.16 3.19
N GLY A 280 5.81 9.74 2.20
CA GLY A 280 5.40 10.98 1.52
C GLY A 280 4.04 10.84 0.84
N LEU A 281 3.80 9.74 0.13
CA LEU A 281 2.52 9.52 -0.53
C LEU A 281 1.38 9.25 0.47
N VAL A 282 1.60 8.41 1.49
CA VAL A 282 0.60 8.19 2.55
C VAL A 282 0.22 9.52 3.21
N MET A 283 1.21 10.35 3.54
CA MET A 283 0.97 11.66 4.14
C MET A 283 0.17 12.57 3.20
N THR A 284 0.50 12.61 1.93
CA THR A 284 -0.21 13.40 0.91
C THR A 284 -1.68 12.98 0.82
N LEU A 285 -1.94 11.69 0.66
CA LEU A 285 -3.30 11.15 0.59
C LEU A 285 -4.08 11.41 1.89
N MET A 286 -3.41 11.28 3.02
CA MET A 286 -4.01 11.48 4.34
C MET A 286 -4.36 12.94 4.61
N ILE A 287 -3.54 13.89 4.17
CA ILE A 287 -3.85 15.33 4.26
C ILE A 287 -5.11 15.66 3.45
N LEU A 288 -5.21 15.11 2.25
CA LEU A 288 -6.41 15.26 1.41
C LEU A 288 -7.63 14.62 2.08
N ALA A 289 -7.53 13.39 2.56
CA ALA A 289 -8.63 12.71 3.24
C ALA A 289 -9.03 13.44 4.54
N ARG A 290 -8.06 13.90 5.33
CA ARG A 290 -8.28 14.73 6.52
C ARG A 290 -9.13 15.96 6.22
N GLN A 291 -8.87 16.60 5.07
CA GLN A 291 -9.59 17.80 4.66
C GLN A 291 -10.99 17.47 4.12
N PHE A 292 -11.09 16.53 3.20
CA PHE A 292 -12.35 16.21 2.52
C PHE A 292 -13.37 15.48 3.40
N TYR A 293 -12.91 14.63 4.32
CA TYR A 293 -13.77 13.88 5.22
C TYR A 293 -13.88 14.50 6.63
N GLY A 294 -13.28 15.67 6.86
CA GLY A 294 -13.37 16.36 8.16
C GLY A 294 -12.69 15.64 9.31
N LEU A 295 -11.65 14.84 9.07
CA LEU A 295 -10.99 14.00 10.05
C LEU A 295 -9.88 14.72 10.84
N LYS A 296 -9.94 16.06 10.99
CA LYS A 296 -8.89 16.86 11.62
C LYS A 296 -8.63 16.46 13.07
N SER A 297 -9.66 16.12 13.80
CA SER A 297 -9.56 15.69 15.20
C SER A 297 -8.94 14.31 15.39
N LEU A 298 -9.04 13.42 14.37
CA LEU A 298 -8.52 12.04 14.41
C LEU A 298 -7.11 11.95 13.81
N VAL A 299 -6.82 12.76 12.81
CA VAL A 299 -5.50 12.87 12.16
C VAL A 299 -4.93 14.24 12.56
N THR A 300 -4.34 14.31 13.73
CA THR A 300 -3.81 15.55 14.32
C THR A 300 -2.47 15.95 13.70
N MET A 301 -2.02 17.18 13.96
CA MET A 301 -0.68 17.64 13.54
C MET A 301 0.43 16.77 14.11
N ARG A 302 0.28 16.28 15.35
CA ARG A 302 1.22 15.35 15.97
C ARG A 302 1.43 14.07 15.16
N VAL A 303 0.38 13.52 14.55
CA VAL A 303 0.47 12.35 13.68
C VAL A 303 1.30 12.68 12.43
N LEU A 304 1.04 13.83 11.80
CA LEU A 304 1.79 14.31 10.63
C LEU A 304 3.25 14.59 10.94
N GLU A 305 3.55 15.19 12.10
CA GLU A 305 4.91 15.42 12.56
C GLU A 305 5.68 14.12 12.80
N ASN A 306 5.04 13.11 13.38
CA ASN A 306 5.67 11.81 13.58
C ASN A 306 6.00 11.13 12.25
N MET A 307 5.14 11.26 11.24
CA MET A 307 5.43 10.79 9.89
C MET A 307 6.60 11.55 9.27
N ASN A 308 6.65 12.88 9.40
CA ASN A 308 7.75 13.70 8.91
C ASN A 308 9.09 13.34 9.56
N LYS A 309 9.11 12.99 10.85
CA LYS A 309 10.34 12.54 11.53
C LYS A 309 10.90 11.27 10.89
N ILE A 310 10.03 10.32 10.53
CA ILE A 310 10.47 9.09 9.83
C ILE A 310 10.98 9.44 8.43
N MET A 311 10.27 10.31 7.70
CA MET A 311 10.73 10.76 6.39
C MET A 311 12.10 11.43 6.46
N LEU A 312 12.33 12.27 7.48
CA LEU A 312 13.63 12.91 7.67
C LEU A 312 14.75 11.86 7.86
N VAL A 313 14.52 10.86 8.72
CA VAL A 313 15.51 9.81 9.01
C VAL A 313 15.80 8.92 7.79
N THR A 314 14.80 8.67 6.95
CA THR A 314 14.96 7.79 5.78
C THR A 314 15.40 8.53 4.53
N GLY A 315 15.30 9.86 4.50
CA GLY A 315 15.70 10.71 3.38
C GLY A 315 17.09 11.33 3.55
N THR A 316 17.71 11.21 4.73
CA THR A 316 19.08 11.68 5.02
C THR A 316 20.06 10.53 5.07
#